data_4c7817a306bc98b5815f5503c05300fe
#
_entry.id   4c7817a306bc98b5815f5503c05300fe
#
_cell.length_a   1.000
_cell.length_b   1.000
_cell.length_c   1.000
_cell.angle_alpha   90.00
_cell.angle_beta   90.00
_cell.angle_gamma   90.00
#
_symmetry.space_group_name_H-M   'P 1'
#
loop_
_entity.id
_entity.type
_entity.pdbx_description
1 polymer ?
#
loop_
_entity_poly.entity_id
_entity_poly.type
_entity_poly.pdbx_seq_one_letter_code
_entity_poly.pdbx_strand_id
1 'polypeptide(L)'
;MEQLLHYTWKHRLLPLTELTTTDGRRVEIIDPGLHNRNAGPDFFNAKVKIDGTLWVGNVEIHDRASDWYQHGHDRDPRYDNVVLHVCEVVDREVQNTAGHYLPQMQLSVPQHIRDNYDELQKTDQYPPCYRIIPDLTRLTVHSWMAALQTERLERKTDDIRRRAERCGGSWEDAYFVTLARNYGFGINSDTFEQWALNIPLKAVDHHRDDLFQIEAIFMGQAGLLELDTVPKHYQQDALNDGYFAKLRNEYQYLAHKFSMQPMDAARWNFLRLRPQNFPHIRLSQLANLYYQRKAGLSQLVECTTIDQLKTLLSSHVTPYWETHYTFGSLSAKNEKHLSYGSLNLLMINTAIPMLFAVGRHRQKEELCDRAFDLLEQLKPENNHIIRMWQQCGLPVMSAGDSQALIQLKKEYCDKRDCLRCRIGYEYLRASR
;
A
#
# COMPACT_ATOMS: atom_id res chain seq x y z
N MET A 1 -5.15 -5.93 -27.44
CA MET A 1 -5.78 -7.25 -27.52
C MET A 1 -4.87 -8.35 -26.98
N GLU A 2 -3.59 -8.26 -27.21
CA GLU A 2 -2.52 -9.19 -26.78
C GLU A 2 -2.56 -9.57 -25.29
N GLN A 3 -2.75 -8.60 -24.37
CA GLN A 3 -2.87 -8.90 -22.93
C GLN A 3 -4.02 -9.88 -22.58
N LEU A 4 -5.12 -9.83 -23.34
CA LEU A 4 -6.22 -10.76 -23.14
C LEU A 4 -5.90 -12.15 -23.73
N LEU A 5 -5.09 -12.20 -24.78
CA LEU A 5 -4.57 -13.44 -25.34
C LEU A 5 -3.58 -14.12 -24.39
N HIS A 6 -2.63 -13.35 -23.82
CA HIS A 6 -1.74 -13.81 -22.73
C HIS A 6 -2.55 -14.35 -21.54
N TYR A 7 -3.62 -13.66 -21.17
CA TYR A 7 -4.51 -14.10 -20.10
C TYR A 7 -5.19 -15.42 -20.42
N THR A 8 -5.73 -15.54 -21.63
CA THR A 8 -6.39 -16.76 -22.13
C THR A 8 -5.42 -17.96 -22.12
N TRP A 9 -4.20 -17.76 -22.60
CA TRP A 9 -3.14 -18.76 -22.56
C TRP A 9 -2.77 -19.16 -21.13
N LYS A 10 -2.42 -18.19 -20.31
CA LYS A 10 -2.00 -18.39 -18.90
C LYS A 10 -3.00 -19.18 -18.08
N HIS A 11 -4.27 -18.87 -18.23
CA HIS A 11 -5.35 -19.47 -17.44
C HIS A 11 -6.02 -20.66 -18.17
N ARG A 12 -5.50 -21.03 -19.33
CA ARG A 12 -6.05 -22.12 -20.17
C ARG A 12 -7.56 -21.95 -20.43
N LEU A 13 -7.99 -20.72 -20.66
CA LEU A 13 -9.38 -20.41 -21.01
C LEU A 13 -9.56 -20.62 -22.51
N LEU A 14 -9.30 -21.86 -22.95
CA LEU A 14 -9.18 -22.26 -24.34
C LEU A 14 -10.56 -22.55 -24.94
N PRO A 15 -10.73 -22.41 -26.27
CA PRO A 15 -11.94 -22.89 -26.92
C PRO A 15 -12.09 -24.40 -26.76
N LEU A 16 -13.34 -24.85 -26.79
CA LEU A 16 -13.67 -26.30 -26.68
C LEU A 16 -13.23 -27.13 -27.89
N THR A 17 -12.74 -26.48 -28.94
CA THR A 17 -12.23 -27.13 -30.13
C THR A 17 -10.82 -27.67 -29.91
N GLU A 18 -10.46 -28.71 -30.70
CA GLU A 18 -9.10 -29.23 -30.70
C GLU A 18 -8.10 -28.16 -31.17
N LEU A 19 -7.01 -27.99 -30.43
CA LEU A 19 -5.95 -27.06 -30.74
C LEU A 19 -5.00 -27.71 -31.78
N THR A 20 -4.71 -27.00 -32.84
CA THR A 20 -3.78 -27.43 -33.88
C THR A 20 -2.82 -26.32 -34.28
N THR A 21 -1.63 -26.69 -34.70
CA THR A 21 -0.73 -25.78 -35.39
C THR A 21 -1.28 -25.44 -36.79
N THR A 22 -0.74 -24.43 -37.44
CA THR A 22 -1.12 -24.00 -38.78
C THR A 22 -0.87 -25.08 -39.87
N ASP A 23 0.07 -25.98 -39.61
CA ASP A 23 0.36 -27.14 -40.47
C ASP A 23 -0.43 -28.42 -40.07
N GLY A 24 -1.44 -28.27 -39.17
CA GLY A 24 -2.42 -29.31 -38.84
C GLY A 24 -1.99 -30.28 -37.73
N ARG A 25 -0.85 -30.09 -37.07
CA ARG A 25 -0.40 -30.93 -35.97
C ARG A 25 -1.20 -30.63 -34.68
N ARG A 26 -1.62 -31.67 -33.97
CA ARG A 26 -2.36 -31.52 -32.70
C ARG A 26 -1.50 -30.89 -31.61
N VAL A 27 -2.06 -29.94 -30.88
CA VAL A 27 -1.40 -29.27 -29.78
C VAL A 27 -2.12 -29.55 -28.45
N GLU A 28 -1.37 -29.95 -27.42
CA GLU A 28 -1.85 -30.12 -26.06
C GLU A 28 -0.99 -29.27 -25.13
N ILE A 29 -1.60 -28.37 -24.35
CA ILE A 29 -0.90 -27.50 -23.41
C ILE A 29 -0.83 -28.19 -22.04
N ILE A 30 0.34 -28.75 -21.72
CA ILE A 30 0.59 -29.40 -20.43
C ILE A 30 0.82 -28.37 -19.32
N ASP A 31 1.70 -27.37 -19.61
CA ASP A 31 2.02 -26.26 -18.72
C ASP A 31 2.20 -24.99 -19.56
N PRO A 32 1.43 -23.91 -19.30
CA PRO A 32 1.56 -22.68 -20.08
C PRO A 32 2.90 -21.97 -19.85
N GLY A 33 3.67 -22.35 -18.84
CA GLY A 33 4.92 -21.71 -18.48
C GLY A 33 4.78 -20.53 -17.51
N LEU A 34 5.91 -19.93 -17.18
CA LEU A 34 6.00 -18.78 -16.30
C LEU A 34 5.88 -17.50 -17.12
N HIS A 35 4.83 -16.71 -16.84
CA HIS A 35 4.61 -15.44 -17.53
C HIS A 35 5.73 -14.45 -17.23
N ASN A 36 6.44 -14.03 -18.26
CA ASN A 36 7.48 -13.02 -18.22
C ASN A 36 6.87 -11.61 -18.34
N ARG A 37 7.45 -10.66 -17.63
CA ARG A 37 7.10 -9.23 -17.69
C ARG A 37 8.29 -8.34 -18.03
N ASN A 38 9.41 -8.98 -18.32
CA ASN A 38 10.66 -8.32 -18.69
C ASN A 38 10.97 -8.62 -20.17
N ALA A 39 12.12 -8.19 -20.63
CA ALA A 39 12.58 -8.49 -21.98
C ALA A 39 12.78 -10.00 -22.22
N GLY A 40 12.43 -10.49 -23.40
CA GLY A 40 12.47 -11.90 -23.81
C GLY A 40 11.07 -12.49 -23.98
N PRO A 41 10.96 -13.79 -24.31
CA PRO A 41 9.68 -14.44 -24.58
C PRO A 41 8.64 -14.30 -23.46
N ASP A 42 7.37 -14.29 -23.82
CA ASP A 42 6.24 -14.03 -22.93
C ASP A 42 6.05 -15.08 -21.84
N PHE A 43 6.34 -16.34 -22.15
CA PHE A 43 6.23 -17.45 -21.22
C PHE A 43 7.47 -18.31 -21.27
N PHE A 44 8.14 -18.47 -20.12
CA PHE A 44 9.31 -19.32 -19.95
C PHE A 44 8.94 -20.73 -19.54
N ASN A 45 9.70 -21.71 -20.04
CA ASN A 45 9.60 -23.13 -19.64
C ASN A 45 8.19 -23.73 -19.79
N ALA A 46 7.47 -23.30 -20.81
CA ALA A 46 6.21 -23.94 -21.17
C ALA A 46 6.42 -25.40 -21.58
N LYS A 47 5.41 -26.25 -21.36
CA LYS A 47 5.39 -27.65 -21.79
C LYS A 47 4.20 -27.87 -22.68
N VAL A 48 4.47 -28.12 -23.94
CA VAL A 48 3.44 -28.37 -24.96
C VAL A 48 3.73 -29.69 -25.67
N LYS A 49 2.70 -30.48 -25.98
CA LYS A 49 2.85 -31.62 -26.89
C LYS A 49 2.38 -31.21 -28.26
N ILE A 50 3.17 -31.49 -29.27
CA ILE A 50 2.84 -31.30 -30.68
C ILE A 50 2.93 -32.68 -31.34
N ASP A 51 1.82 -33.21 -31.83
CA ASP A 51 1.68 -34.57 -32.35
C ASP A 51 2.26 -35.64 -31.38
N GLY A 52 1.94 -35.51 -30.08
CA GLY A 52 2.38 -36.44 -29.03
C GLY A 52 3.82 -36.24 -28.59
N THR A 53 4.64 -35.46 -29.26
CA THR A 53 6.01 -35.14 -28.86
C THR A 53 6.01 -34.01 -27.87
N LEU A 54 6.60 -34.22 -26.68
CA LEU A 54 6.72 -33.19 -25.63
C LEU A 54 7.85 -32.21 -25.96
N TRP A 55 7.49 -30.94 -26.07
CA TRP A 55 8.41 -29.83 -26.21
C TRP A 55 8.45 -29.03 -24.90
N VAL A 56 9.65 -28.69 -24.47
CA VAL A 56 9.88 -27.82 -23.30
C VAL A 56 10.69 -26.62 -23.78
N GLY A 57 10.12 -25.42 -23.65
CA GLY A 57 10.76 -24.19 -24.13
C GLY A 57 9.90 -22.97 -23.84
N ASN A 58 10.14 -21.92 -24.59
CA ASN A 58 9.41 -20.69 -24.43
C ASN A 58 8.22 -20.58 -25.38
N VAL A 59 7.24 -19.78 -25.02
CA VAL A 59 6.10 -19.43 -25.87
C VAL A 59 6.06 -17.92 -26.03
N GLU A 60 5.88 -17.48 -27.27
CA GLU A 60 5.67 -16.10 -27.64
C GLU A 60 4.25 -15.91 -28.17
N ILE A 61 3.62 -14.80 -27.81
CA ILE A 61 2.22 -14.51 -28.14
C ILE A 61 2.10 -13.12 -28.76
N HIS A 62 1.42 -13.04 -29.91
CA HIS A 62 1.17 -11.79 -30.62
C HIS A 62 -0.29 -11.67 -31.06
N ASP A 63 -0.76 -10.47 -31.32
CA ASP A 63 -2.03 -10.25 -32.02
C ASP A 63 -1.92 -10.77 -33.46
N ARG A 64 -0.81 -10.50 -34.13
CA ARG A 64 -0.53 -10.97 -35.51
C ARG A 64 0.83 -11.66 -35.62
N ALA A 65 0.92 -12.69 -36.44
CA ALA A 65 2.20 -13.38 -36.61
C ALA A 65 3.30 -12.48 -37.20
N SER A 66 2.94 -11.51 -38.03
CA SER A 66 3.87 -10.52 -38.59
C SER A 66 4.54 -9.63 -37.55
N ASP A 67 3.98 -9.51 -36.32
CA ASP A 67 4.56 -8.73 -35.22
C ASP A 67 5.90 -9.31 -34.75
N TRP A 68 6.12 -10.62 -34.94
CA TRP A 68 7.42 -11.27 -34.72
C TRP A 68 8.58 -10.53 -35.37
N TYR A 69 8.41 -10.15 -36.67
CA TYR A 69 9.42 -9.40 -37.39
C TYR A 69 9.45 -7.92 -37.05
N GLN A 70 8.30 -7.33 -36.73
CA GLN A 70 8.23 -5.92 -36.32
C GLN A 70 8.97 -5.69 -35.01
N HIS A 71 8.90 -6.65 -34.10
CA HIS A 71 9.62 -6.62 -32.82
C HIS A 71 11.07 -7.12 -32.93
N GLY A 72 11.50 -7.62 -34.11
CA GLY A 72 12.86 -8.05 -34.38
C GLY A 72 13.25 -9.37 -33.75
N HIS A 73 12.28 -10.24 -33.43
CA HIS A 73 12.52 -11.54 -32.77
C HIS A 73 13.27 -12.52 -33.71
N ASP A 74 13.19 -12.34 -35.00
CA ASP A 74 13.97 -13.06 -36.04
C ASP A 74 15.50 -12.82 -35.91
N ARG A 75 15.93 -11.83 -35.17
CA ARG A 75 17.33 -11.41 -35.01
C ARG A 75 17.82 -11.46 -33.53
N ASP A 76 16.94 -11.84 -32.61
CA ASP A 76 17.28 -11.85 -31.18
C ASP A 76 17.40 -13.29 -30.67
N PRO A 77 18.63 -13.74 -30.31
CA PRO A 77 18.88 -15.10 -29.81
C PRO A 77 18.08 -15.51 -28.58
N ARG A 78 17.52 -14.54 -27.83
CA ARG A 78 16.66 -14.85 -26.68
C ARG A 78 15.39 -15.60 -27.07
N TYR A 79 14.97 -15.50 -28.35
CA TYR A 79 13.77 -16.14 -28.88
C TYR A 79 14.05 -17.49 -29.59
N ASP A 80 15.31 -17.92 -29.69
CA ASP A 80 15.66 -19.18 -30.36
C ASP A 80 15.14 -20.42 -29.61
N ASN A 81 14.80 -20.32 -28.34
CA ASN A 81 14.18 -21.37 -27.55
C ASN A 81 12.63 -21.31 -27.55
N VAL A 82 12.04 -20.54 -28.44
CA VAL A 82 10.58 -20.51 -28.62
C VAL A 82 10.17 -21.80 -29.34
N VAL A 83 9.33 -22.60 -28.70
CA VAL A 83 8.84 -23.90 -29.21
C VAL A 83 7.45 -23.80 -29.82
N LEU A 84 6.72 -22.72 -29.53
CA LEU A 84 5.41 -22.43 -30.09
C LEU A 84 5.19 -20.92 -30.14
N HIS A 85 4.80 -20.42 -31.31
CA HIS A 85 4.34 -19.06 -31.53
C HIS A 85 2.82 -19.04 -31.60
N VAL A 86 2.17 -18.31 -30.69
CA VAL A 86 0.70 -18.25 -30.58
C VAL A 86 0.20 -16.90 -31.05
N CYS A 87 -0.74 -16.87 -32.00
CA CYS A 87 -1.26 -15.64 -32.55
C CYS A 87 -2.78 -15.63 -32.62
N GLU A 88 -3.39 -14.45 -32.54
CA GLU A 88 -4.81 -14.33 -32.88
C GLU A 88 -5.03 -14.44 -34.38
N VAL A 89 -4.14 -13.83 -35.19
CA VAL A 89 -4.17 -13.91 -36.63
C VAL A 89 -2.81 -14.38 -37.15
N VAL A 90 -2.79 -15.52 -37.80
CA VAL A 90 -1.60 -16.04 -38.48
C VAL A 90 -1.59 -15.57 -39.94
N ASP A 91 -0.95 -14.43 -40.17
CA ASP A 91 -0.83 -13.78 -41.47
C ASP A 91 0.53 -14.03 -42.15
N ARG A 92 1.47 -14.65 -41.43
CA ARG A 92 2.82 -14.93 -41.95
C ARG A 92 3.49 -16.07 -41.19
N GLU A 93 4.31 -16.87 -41.87
CA GLU A 93 5.23 -17.80 -41.22
C GLU A 93 6.42 -17.06 -40.59
N VAL A 94 6.89 -17.54 -39.42
CA VAL A 94 7.98 -16.94 -38.69
C VAL A 94 9.18 -17.89 -38.54
N GLN A 95 10.37 -17.31 -38.51
CA GLN A 95 11.63 -18.03 -38.37
C GLN A 95 12.42 -17.46 -37.20
N ASN A 96 13.23 -18.33 -36.54
CA ASN A 96 14.22 -17.93 -35.53
C ASN A 96 15.50 -17.39 -36.21
N THR A 97 16.51 -17.03 -35.39
CA THR A 97 17.78 -16.47 -35.89
C THR A 97 18.55 -17.44 -36.82
N ALA A 98 18.35 -18.74 -36.66
CA ALA A 98 18.94 -19.80 -37.52
C ALA A 98 18.15 -20.06 -38.84
N GLY A 99 17.05 -19.37 -39.06
CA GLY A 99 16.19 -19.55 -40.23
C GLY A 99 15.24 -20.78 -40.16
N HIS A 100 15.11 -21.38 -38.96
CA HIS A 100 14.17 -22.49 -38.77
C HIS A 100 12.76 -21.95 -38.55
N TYR A 101 11.78 -22.51 -39.25
CA TYR A 101 10.37 -22.18 -39.05
C TYR A 101 9.89 -22.66 -37.69
N LEU A 102 9.20 -21.79 -36.98
CA LEU A 102 8.59 -22.10 -35.70
C LEU A 102 7.19 -22.70 -35.88
N PRO A 103 6.80 -23.69 -35.05
CA PRO A 103 5.40 -24.10 -34.96
C PRO A 103 4.54 -22.89 -34.57
N GLN A 104 3.47 -22.65 -35.36
CA GLN A 104 2.52 -21.55 -35.08
C GLN A 104 1.14 -22.12 -34.77
N MET A 105 0.44 -21.50 -33.84
CA MET A 105 -0.93 -21.87 -33.51
C MET A 105 -1.80 -20.61 -33.44
N GLN A 106 -2.97 -20.69 -34.09
CA GLN A 106 -3.98 -19.66 -33.96
C GLN A 106 -4.78 -19.89 -32.68
N LEU A 107 -4.88 -18.87 -31.86
CA LEU A 107 -5.66 -18.87 -30.64
C LEU A 107 -6.58 -17.65 -30.60
N SER A 108 -7.88 -17.88 -30.63
CA SER A 108 -8.86 -16.83 -30.48
C SER A 108 -9.35 -16.77 -29.03
N VAL A 109 -9.40 -15.57 -28.46
CA VAL A 109 -10.03 -15.35 -27.16
C VAL A 109 -11.54 -15.68 -27.27
N PRO A 110 -12.09 -16.54 -26.41
CA PRO A 110 -13.53 -16.82 -26.41
C PRO A 110 -14.37 -15.54 -26.29
N GLN A 111 -15.44 -15.45 -27.07
CA GLN A 111 -16.25 -14.22 -27.18
C GLN A 111 -16.78 -13.76 -25.81
N HIS A 112 -17.27 -14.66 -24.97
CA HIS A 112 -17.75 -14.33 -23.62
C HIS A 112 -16.67 -13.69 -22.75
N ILE A 113 -15.40 -14.07 -22.90
CA ILE A 113 -14.27 -13.46 -22.15
C ILE A 113 -14.02 -12.03 -22.66
N ARG A 114 -14.11 -11.81 -23.97
CA ARG A 114 -14.01 -10.46 -24.56
C ARG A 114 -15.11 -9.55 -24.04
N ASP A 115 -16.36 -10.02 -24.12
CA ASP A 115 -17.54 -9.27 -23.70
C ASP A 115 -17.47 -8.95 -22.20
N ASN A 116 -17.12 -9.92 -21.36
CA ASN A 116 -16.94 -9.74 -19.92
C ASN A 116 -15.79 -8.76 -19.60
N TYR A 117 -14.68 -8.82 -20.32
CA TYR A 117 -13.57 -7.89 -20.14
C TYR A 117 -13.95 -6.47 -20.53
N ASP A 118 -14.62 -6.30 -21.66
CA ASP A 118 -15.15 -5.03 -22.13
C ASP A 118 -16.13 -4.42 -21.12
N GLU A 119 -17.02 -5.23 -20.54
CA GLU A 119 -17.92 -4.79 -19.48
C GLU A 119 -17.16 -4.29 -18.25
N LEU A 120 -16.13 -5.04 -17.79
CA LEU A 120 -15.28 -4.64 -16.65
C LEU A 120 -14.53 -3.32 -16.90
N GLN A 121 -14.14 -3.05 -18.16
CA GLN A 121 -13.40 -1.82 -18.50
C GLN A 121 -14.31 -0.61 -18.66
N LYS A 122 -15.53 -0.78 -19.14
CA LYS A 122 -16.42 0.31 -19.56
C LYS A 122 -17.47 0.67 -18.54
N THR A 123 -17.81 -0.22 -17.58
CA THR A 123 -18.87 0.05 -16.60
C THR A 123 -18.51 1.21 -15.66
N ASP A 124 -19.49 2.09 -15.44
CA ASP A 124 -19.40 3.16 -14.44
C ASP A 124 -19.73 2.67 -13.02
N GLN A 125 -20.31 1.49 -12.88
CA GLN A 125 -20.61 0.89 -11.58
C GLN A 125 -19.31 0.44 -10.89
N TYR A 126 -19.29 0.61 -9.58
CA TYR A 126 -18.11 0.32 -8.78
C TYR A 126 -18.44 -0.58 -7.58
N PRO A 127 -17.72 -1.69 -7.35
CA PRO A 127 -16.65 -2.24 -8.19
C PRO A 127 -17.21 -2.83 -9.50
N PRO A 128 -16.46 -2.81 -10.60
CA PRO A 128 -16.96 -3.31 -11.90
C PRO A 128 -17.49 -4.74 -11.87
N CYS A 129 -16.85 -5.57 -11.04
CA CYS A 129 -17.18 -7.00 -10.88
C CYS A 129 -18.26 -7.30 -9.83
N TYR A 130 -19.03 -6.29 -9.36
CA TYR A 130 -19.98 -6.44 -8.23
C TYR A 130 -20.97 -7.59 -8.39
N ARG A 131 -21.37 -7.89 -9.63
CA ARG A 131 -22.37 -8.94 -9.93
C ARG A 131 -21.93 -10.36 -9.61
N ILE A 132 -20.61 -10.65 -9.70
CA ILE A 132 -20.10 -12.02 -9.43
C ILE A 132 -19.84 -12.27 -7.94
N ILE A 133 -19.74 -11.21 -7.13
CA ILE A 133 -19.33 -11.32 -5.74
C ILE A 133 -20.24 -12.25 -4.92
N PRO A 134 -21.60 -12.19 -5.04
CA PRO A 134 -22.48 -13.09 -4.31
C PRO A 134 -22.28 -14.58 -4.65
N ASP A 135 -21.81 -14.89 -5.85
CA ASP A 135 -21.62 -16.24 -6.36
C ASP A 135 -20.23 -16.84 -6.03
N LEU A 136 -19.34 -16.04 -5.45
CA LEU A 136 -18.01 -16.49 -5.09
C LEU A 136 -18.03 -17.53 -3.97
N THR A 137 -17.24 -18.59 -4.12
CA THR A 137 -17.07 -19.55 -3.04
C THR A 137 -16.34 -18.91 -1.85
N ARG A 138 -16.66 -19.38 -0.63
CA ARG A 138 -15.96 -18.93 0.58
C ARG A 138 -14.45 -19.13 0.49
N LEU A 139 -14.00 -20.23 -0.12
CA LEU A 139 -12.59 -20.53 -0.31
C LEU A 139 -11.92 -19.50 -1.22
N THR A 140 -12.56 -19.15 -2.34
CA THR A 140 -12.05 -18.11 -3.27
C THR A 140 -11.90 -16.77 -2.56
N VAL A 141 -12.92 -16.35 -1.82
CA VAL A 141 -12.88 -15.09 -1.07
C VAL A 141 -11.76 -15.13 -0.03
N HIS A 142 -11.74 -16.15 0.83
CA HIS A 142 -10.76 -16.24 1.92
C HIS A 142 -9.31 -16.28 1.40
N SER A 143 -9.03 -17.12 0.40
CA SER A 143 -7.68 -17.22 -0.18
C SER A 143 -7.23 -15.92 -0.83
N TRP A 144 -8.15 -15.21 -1.50
CA TRP A 144 -7.81 -13.92 -2.11
C TRP A 144 -7.60 -12.83 -1.07
N MET A 145 -8.42 -12.78 -0.02
CA MET A 145 -8.26 -11.84 1.10
C MET A 145 -6.91 -12.03 1.80
N ALA A 146 -6.48 -13.28 2.06
CA ALA A 146 -5.18 -13.58 2.66
C ALA A 146 -4.00 -13.11 1.77
N ALA A 147 -4.09 -13.34 0.46
CA ALA A 147 -3.10 -12.85 -0.50
C ALA A 147 -3.02 -11.31 -0.50
N LEU A 148 -4.16 -10.63 -0.50
CA LEU A 148 -4.24 -9.16 -0.48
C LEU A 148 -3.72 -8.57 0.84
N GLN A 149 -3.93 -9.23 1.98
CA GLN A 149 -3.34 -8.82 3.26
C GLN A 149 -1.81 -8.85 3.19
N THR A 150 -1.26 -9.95 2.64
CA THR A 150 0.19 -10.10 2.45
C THR A 150 0.74 -9.01 1.54
N GLU A 151 0.15 -8.80 0.36
CA GLU A 151 0.54 -7.72 -0.55
C GLU A 151 0.47 -6.34 0.11
N ARG A 152 -0.54 -6.11 0.94
CA ARG A 152 -0.70 -4.86 1.67
C ARG A 152 0.44 -4.63 2.66
N LEU A 153 0.81 -5.64 3.43
CA LEU A 153 1.91 -5.56 4.40
C LEU A 153 3.26 -5.43 3.70
N GLU A 154 3.49 -6.15 2.60
CA GLU A 154 4.71 -6.02 1.79
C GLU A 154 4.85 -4.59 1.23
N ARG A 155 3.80 -4.03 0.66
CA ARG A 155 3.82 -2.65 0.15
C ARG A 155 4.08 -1.63 1.25
N LYS A 156 3.47 -1.79 2.43
CA LYS A 156 3.77 -0.94 3.60
C LYS A 156 5.20 -1.13 4.09
N THR A 157 5.75 -2.33 3.99
CA THR A 157 7.16 -2.61 4.29
C THR A 157 8.09 -1.83 3.36
N ASP A 158 7.78 -1.77 2.07
CA ASP A 158 8.55 -0.97 1.11
C ASP A 158 8.49 0.53 1.44
N ASP A 159 7.31 1.03 1.85
CA ASP A 159 7.17 2.42 2.32
C ASP A 159 8.04 2.69 3.57
N ILE A 160 8.08 1.77 4.52
CA ILE A 160 8.89 1.86 5.74
C ILE A 160 10.39 1.78 5.40
N ARG A 161 10.78 0.89 4.50
CA ARG A 161 12.17 0.77 4.04
C ARG A 161 12.66 2.06 3.40
N ARG A 162 11.86 2.68 2.52
CA ARG A 162 12.19 3.99 1.93
C ARG A 162 12.35 5.08 3.00
N ARG A 163 11.58 5.04 4.09
CA ARG A 163 11.77 5.97 5.22
C ARG A 163 13.07 5.67 5.96
N ALA A 164 13.38 4.40 6.19
CA ALA A 164 14.66 4.02 6.82
C ALA A 164 15.86 4.50 6.00
N GLU A 165 15.81 4.36 4.67
CA GLU A 165 16.84 4.88 3.77
C GLU A 165 16.99 6.41 3.90
N ARG A 166 15.86 7.15 3.95
CA ARG A 166 15.86 8.62 4.16
C ARG A 166 16.38 9.01 5.55
N CYS A 167 16.28 8.12 6.54
CA CYS A 167 16.83 8.29 7.87
C CYS A 167 18.25 7.72 8.02
N GLY A 168 19.01 7.57 6.93
CA GLY A 168 20.38 7.06 6.96
C GLY A 168 20.50 5.60 7.42
N GLY A 169 19.47 4.79 7.21
CA GLY A 169 19.42 3.38 7.59
C GLY A 169 18.85 3.11 8.99
N SER A 170 18.48 4.15 9.74
CA SER A 170 17.92 4.02 11.10
C SER A 170 16.46 3.55 11.06
N TRP A 171 16.21 2.33 11.53
CA TRP A 171 14.87 1.78 11.70
C TRP A 171 14.11 2.39 12.88
N GLU A 172 14.83 2.85 13.89
CA GLU A 172 14.27 3.60 15.03
C GLU A 172 13.66 4.93 14.55
N ASP A 173 14.44 5.70 13.77
CA ASP A 173 13.96 6.97 13.22
C ASP A 173 12.84 6.75 12.20
N ALA A 174 12.92 5.69 11.38
CA ALA A 174 11.86 5.31 10.46
C ALA A 174 10.55 4.95 11.18
N TYR A 175 10.64 4.35 12.36
CA TYR A 175 9.46 4.10 13.20
C TYR A 175 8.83 5.42 13.66
N PHE A 176 9.64 6.34 14.19
CA PHE A 176 9.15 7.66 14.59
C PHE A 176 8.49 8.40 13.42
N VAL A 177 9.13 8.44 12.25
CA VAL A 177 8.59 9.07 11.04
C VAL A 177 7.28 8.41 10.60
N THR A 178 7.21 7.08 10.65
CA THR A 178 5.99 6.34 10.30
C THR A 178 4.86 6.59 11.29
N LEU A 179 5.16 6.66 12.58
CA LEU A 179 4.22 7.00 13.64
C LEU A 179 3.69 8.42 13.44
N ALA A 180 4.57 9.40 13.28
CA ALA A 180 4.22 10.79 13.03
C ALA A 180 3.33 10.95 11.79
N ARG A 181 3.69 10.33 10.67
CA ARG A 181 2.86 10.31 9.46
C ARG A 181 1.40 9.91 9.76
N ASN A 182 1.23 8.86 10.54
CA ASN A 182 -0.10 8.33 10.85
C ASN A 182 -0.85 9.18 11.91
N TYR A 183 -0.17 10.00 12.70
CA TYR A 183 -0.80 11.04 13.51
C TYR A 183 -1.46 12.15 12.68
N GLY A 184 -1.12 12.28 11.41
CA GLY A 184 -1.79 13.18 10.46
C GLY A 184 -3.18 12.70 10.01
N PHE A 185 -3.55 11.44 10.30
CA PHE A 185 -4.86 10.83 10.03
C PHE A 185 -5.41 11.16 8.64
N GLY A 186 -4.55 11.10 7.64
CA GLY A 186 -4.87 11.33 6.23
C GLY A 186 -4.59 12.76 5.79
N ILE A 187 -5.28 13.76 6.34
CA ILE A 187 -5.23 15.14 5.85
C ILE A 187 -3.83 15.77 6.00
N ASN A 188 -3.17 15.56 7.13
CA ASN A 188 -1.84 16.08 7.41
C ASN A 188 -0.74 15.00 7.36
N SER A 189 -1.00 13.81 6.83
CA SER A 189 -0.05 12.70 6.89
C SER A 189 1.29 13.04 6.23
N ASP A 190 1.28 13.64 5.04
CA ASP A 190 2.51 14.00 4.33
C ASP A 190 3.24 15.15 5.03
N THR A 191 2.49 16.10 5.60
CA THR A 191 3.06 17.19 6.39
C THR A 191 3.74 16.69 7.66
N PHE A 192 3.10 15.76 8.38
CA PHE A 192 3.71 15.11 9.55
C PHE A 192 4.95 14.28 9.18
N GLU A 193 4.95 13.59 8.04
CA GLU A 193 6.14 12.85 7.58
C GLU A 193 7.30 13.81 7.32
N GLN A 194 7.06 14.91 6.59
CA GLN A 194 8.08 15.92 6.32
C GLN A 194 8.59 16.57 7.61
N TRP A 195 7.68 16.91 8.51
CA TRP A 195 8.03 17.45 9.83
C TRP A 195 8.93 16.48 10.61
N ALA A 196 8.56 15.22 10.69
CA ALA A 196 9.31 14.21 11.45
C ALA A 196 10.70 13.95 10.87
N LEU A 197 10.85 14.00 9.54
CA LEU A 197 12.14 13.89 8.87
C LEU A 197 13.07 15.09 9.13
N ASN A 198 12.50 16.24 9.46
CA ASN A 198 13.26 17.45 9.81
C ASN A 198 13.56 17.55 11.32
N ILE A 199 13.05 16.64 12.14
CA ILE A 199 13.37 16.58 13.57
C ILE A 199 14.75 15.97 13.78
N PRO A 200 15.70 16.68 14.40
CA PRO A 200 16.99 16.09 14.75
C PRO A 200 16.82 15.24 16.02
N LEU A 201 16.35 13.99 15.87
CA LEU A 201 16.02 13.11 16.99
C LEU A 201 17.15 12.97 18.01
N LYS A 202 18.41 12.96 17.58
CA LYS A 202 19.56 12.96 18.49
C LYS A 202 19.60 14.18 19.39
N ALA A 203 19.21 15.38 18.88
CA ALA A 203 19.14 16.58 19.70
C ALA A 203 17.95 16.51 20.68
N VAL A 204 16.82 15.95 20.25
CA VAL A 204 15.65 15.74 21.10
C VAL A 204 15.97 14.76 22.22
N ASP A 205 16.74 13.69 21.93
CA ASP A 205 17.14 12.69 22.93
C ASP A 205 18.01 13.29 24.05
N HIS A 206 18.79 14.34 23.79
CA HIS A 206 19.52 15.07 24.82
C HIS A 206 18.61 15.84 25.80
N HIS A 207 17.35 16.07 25.43
CA HIS A 207 16.35 16.80 26.22
C HIS A 207 15.15 15.91 26.58
N ARG A 208 15.33 14.60 26.54
CA ARG A 208 14.24 13.61 26.69
C ARG A 208 13.63 13.56 28.09
N ASP A 209 14.27 14.16 29.08
CA ASP A 209 13.82 14.30 30.47
C ASP A 209 13.02 15.59 30.69
N ASP A 210 12.93 16.47 29.72
CA ASP A 210 12.18 17.73 29.79
C ASP A 210 11.08 17.80 28.73
N LEU A 211 9.84 17.55 29.14
CA LEU A 211 8.65 17.57 28.29
C LEU A 211 8.45 18.92 27.60
N PHE A 212 8.77 20.05 28.30
CA PHE A 212 8.60 21.39 27.77
C PHE A 212 9.57 21.64 26.61
N GLN A 213 10.82 21.17 26.74
CA GLN A 213 11.82 21.30 25.68
C GLN A 213 11.48 20.44 24.45
N ILE A 214 10.99 19.20 24.69
CA ILE A 214 10.49 18.35 23.58
C ILE A 214 9.34 19.05 22.84
N GLU A 215 8.40 19.61 23.58
CA GLU A 215 7.26 20.32 22.99
C GLU A 215 7.69 21.58 22.25
N ALA A 216 8.65 22.34 22.79
CA ALA A 216 9.24 23.50 22.13
C ALA A 216 9.88 23.11 20.77
N ILE A 217 10.65 22.04 20.75
CA ILE A 217 11.25 21.53 19.49
C ILE A 217 10.13 21.10 18.52
N PHE A 218 9.14 20.36 18.96
CA PHE A 218 8.09 19.82 18.09
C PHE A 218 7.22 20.92 17.49
N MET A 219 6.75 21.86 18.31
CA MET A 219 5.94 23.00 17.84
C MET A 219 6.77 23.98 17.00
N GLY A 220 8.02 24.22 17.40
CA GLY A 220 8.92 25.12 16.69
C GLY A 220 9.33 24.59 15.34
N GLN A 221 9.76 23.32 15.25
CA GLN A 221 10.07 22.67 13.97
C GLN A 221 8.84 22.57 13.03
N ALA A 222 7.63 22.55 13.59
CA ALA A 222 6.39 22.66 12.82
C ALA A 222 6.12 24.06 12.28
N GLY A 223 6.90 25.08 12.67
CA GLY A 223 6.69 26.48 12.32
C GLY A 223 5.50 27.14 13.02
N LEU A 224 4.96 26.52 14.07
CA LEU A 224 3.72 26.97 14.72
C LEU A 224 3.95 27.95 15.89
N LEU A 225 5.19 28.41 16.11
CA LEU A 225 5.55 29.37 17.15
C LEU A 225 5.73 30.81 16.65
N GLU A 226 5.28 31.09 15.43
CA GLU A 226 5.22 32.45 14.91
C GLU A 226 3.82 33.04 15.12
N LEU A 227 3.73 34.32 15.46
CA LEU A 227 2.47 34.98 15.83
C LEU A 227 1.47 35.00 14.67
N ASP A 228 1.95 35.12 13.46
CA ASP A 228 1.12 35.14 12.23
C ASP A 228 0.45 33.80 11.95
N THR A 229 0.92 32.69 12.55
CA THR A 229 0.29 31.36 12.47
C THR A 229 -0.90 31.22 13.43
N VAL A 230 -1.01 32.11 14.41
CA VAL A 230 -2.13 32.16 15.36
C VAL A 230 -3.28 32.92 14.70
N PRO A 231 -4.53 32.41 14.75
CA PRO A 231 -5.69 33.12 14.21
C PRO A 231 -5.79 34.55 14.78
N LYS A 232 -6.02 35.53 13.90
CA LYS A 232 -5.94 36.97 14.24
C LYS A 232 -6.68 37.37 15.53
N HIS A 233 -7.85 36.80 15.76
CA HIS A 233 -8.68 37.06 16.94
C HIS A 233 -8.12 36.47 18.26
N TYR A 234 -7.15 35.57 18.19
CA TYR A 234 -6.47 35.00 19.36
C TYR A 234 -5.04 35.54 19.56
N GLN A 235 -4.51 36.36 18.65
CA GLN A 235 -3.11 36.81 18.73
C GLN A 235 -2.82 37.61 20.01
N GLN A 236 -3.75 38.49 20.41
CA GLN A 236 -3.56 39.27 21.64
C GLN A 236 -3.59 38.38 22.88
N ASP A 237 -4.48 37.39 22.93
CA ASP A 237 -4.56 36.46 24.03
C ASP A 237 -3.32 35.55 24.08
N ALA A 238 -2.81 35.12 22.93
CA ALA A 238 -1.56 34.36 22.84
C ALA A 238 -0.34 35.15 23.32
N LEU A 239 -0.27 36.48 23.05
CA LEU A 239 0.80 37.35 23.54
C LEU A 239 0.70 37.56 25.06
N ASN A 240 -0.51 37.63 25.60
CA ASN A 240 -0.73 37.78 27.04
C ASN A 240 -0.53 36.43 27.76
N ASP A 241 -0.56 35.33 27.05
CA ASP A 241 -0.32 33.98 27.55
C ASP A 241 1.18 33.71 27.66
N GLY A 242 1.69 33.73 28.91
CA GLY A 242 3.11 33.49 29.17
C GLY A 242 3.64 32.16 28.63
N TYR A 243 2.77 31.19 28.35
CA TYR A 243 3.18 29.88 27.78
C TYR A 243 3.70 29.98 26.36
N PHE A 244 2.98 30.68 25.46
CA PHE A 244 3.41 30.91 24.09
C PHE A 244 4.78 31.57 24.01
N ALA A 245 4.97 32.65 24.78
CA ALA A 245 6.23 33.38 24.81
C ALA A 245 7.40 32.50 25.34
N LYS A 246 7.17 31.73 26.40
CA LYS A 246 8.19 30.83 26.97
C LYS A 246 8.56 29.72 25.99
N LEU A 247 7.57 29.08 25.35
CA LEU A 247 7.78 28.00 24.42
C LEU A 247 8.56 28.47 23.16
N ARG A 248 8.22 29.67 22.66
CA ARG A 248 8.93 30.32 21.56
C ARG A 248 10.39 30.60 21.89
N ASN A 249 10.64 31.22 23.07
CA ASN A 249 12.00 31.54 23.52
C ASN A 249 12.85 30.27 23.70
N GLU A 250 12.28 29.23 24.29
CA GLU A 250 12.94 27.94 24.46
C GLU A 250 13.31 27.33 23.12
N TYR A 251 12.36 27.32 22.17
CA TYR A 251 12.65 26.83 20.84
C TYR A 251 13.74 27.65 20.13
N GLN A 252 13.74 28.98 20.21
CA GLN A 252 14.77 29.82 19.62
C GLN A 252 16.17 29.50 20.15
N TYR A 253 16.28 29.29 21.46
CA TYR A 253 17.54 28.84 22.09
C TYR A 253 17.97 27.48 21.55
N LEU A 254 17.09 26.48 21.52
CA LEU A 254 17.37 25.12 21.06
C LEU A 254 17.66 25.09 19.56
N ALA A 255 16.92 25.88 18.77
CA ALA A 255 17.13 25.99 17.33
C ALA A 255 18.51 26.56 17.01
N HIS A 256 18.95 27.59 17.74
CA HIS A 256 20.31 28.11 17.62
C HIS A 256 21.36 27.06 18.03
N LYS A 257 21.17 26.40 19.17
CA LYS A 257 22.09 25.39 19.71
C LYS A 257 22.30 24.22 18.75
N PHE A 258 21.25 23.76 18.06
CA PHE A 258 21.28 22.58 17.20
C PHE A 258 21.18 22.91 15.70
N SER A 259 21.28 24.19 15.33
CA SER A 259 21.16 24.66 13.94
C SER A 259 19.89 24.17 13.24
N MET A 260 18.75 24.18 13.97
CA MET A 260 17.47 23.73 13.45
C MET A 260 16.79 24.84 12.62
N GLN A 261 16.07 24.42 11.58
CA GLN A 261 15.26 25.31 10.75
C GLN A 261 13.81 24.83 10.74
N PRO A 262 12.82 25.68 11.07
CA PRO A 262 11.43 25.29 11.06
C PRO A 262 10.93 25.03 9.64
N MET A 263 9.94 24.18 9.51
CA MET A 263 9.20 24.06 8.26
C MET A 263 8.21 25.23 8.10
N ASP A 264 7.78 25.45 6.86
CA ASP A 264 6.73 26.44 6.55
C ASP A 264 5.39 25.97 7.15
N ALA A 265 4.83 26.79 8.06
CA ALA A 265 3.56 26.54 8.71
C ALA A 265 2.35 26.48 7.75
N ALA A 266 2.44 27.10 6.57
CA ALA A 266 1.39 27.06 5.56
C ALA A 266 1.12 25.64 5.03
N ARG A 267 2.01 24.68 5.27
CA ARG A 267 1.81 23.26 4.92
C ARG A 267 0.78 22.55 5.79
N TRP A 268 0.48 23.07 6.99
CA TRP A 268 -0.51 22.48 7.86
C TRP A 268 -1.93 22.82 7.41
N ASN A 269 -2.74 21.79 7.26
CA ASN A 269 -4.14 21.95 6.92
C ASN A 269 -4.99 21.93 8.20
N PHE A 270 -5.69 23.03 8.47
CA PHE A 270 -6.66 23.16 9.56
C PHE A 270 -8.10 23.07 9.06
N LEU A 271 -8.31 23.31 7.78
CA LEU A 271 -9.65 23.37 7.18
C LEU A 271 -10.30 21.98 7.22
N ARG A 272 -11.59 21.94 7.60
CA ARG A 272 -12.39 20.71 7.74
C ARG A 272 -11.89 19.73 8.82
N LEU A 273 -10.99 20.15 9.70
CA LEU A 273 -10.62 19.38 10.88
C LEU A 273 -11.48 19.79 12.09
N ARG A 274 -11.85 18.79 12.89
CA ARG A 274 -12.36 19.06 14.25
C ARG A 274 -11.18 19.55 15.10
N PRO A 275 -11.39 20.51 16.06
CA PRO A 275 -10.30 21.08 16.87
C PRO A 275 -9.42 20.03 17.57
N GLN A 276 -10.01 18.90 18.01
CA GLN A 276 -9.28 17.76 18.60
C GLN A 276 -8.24 17.12 17.65
N ASN A 277 -8.33 17.40 16.35
CA ASN A 277 -7.44 16.87 15.32
C ASN A 277 -6.48 17.95 14.78
N PHE A 278 -6.45 19.14 15.37
CA PHE A 278 -5.53 20.18 14.97
C PHE A 278 -4.08 19.74 15.14
N PRO A 279 -3.16 20.20 14.27
CA PRO A 279 -1.73 19.90 14.38
C PRO A 279 -1.17 20.12 15.77
N HIS A 280 -1.52 21.22 16.44
CA HIS A 280 -1.09 21.50 17.83
C HIS A 280 -1.42 20.37 18.80
N ILE A 281 -2.65 19.87 18.75
CA ILE A 281 -3.10 18.78 19.62
C ILE A 281 -2.32 17.49 19.32
N ARG A 282 -2.13 17.19 18.05
CA ARG A 282 -1.41 15.98 17.62
C ARG A 282 0.08 16.04 17.93
N LEU A 283 0.71 17.22 17.76
CA LEU A 283 2.11 17.44 18.15
C LEU A 283 2.31 17.34 19.66
N SER A 284 1.40 17.91 20.45
CA SER A 284 1.43 17.80 21.90
C SER A 284 1.29 16.34 22.36
N GLN A 285 0.37 15.56 21.77
CA GLN A 285 0.23 14.13 22.03
C GLN A 285 1.51 13.35 21.68
N LEU A 286 2.14 13.68 20.55
CA LEU A 286 3.42 13.05 20.14
C LEU A 286 4.55 13.44 21.09
N ALA A 287 4.63 14.71 21.54
CA ALA A 287 5.64 15.15 22.50
C ALA A 287 5.53 14.38 23.81
N ASN A 288 4.31 14.22 24.32
CA ASN A 288 4.05 13.44 25.52
C ASN A 288 4.38 11.95 25.34
N LEU A 289 4.01 11.36 24.21
CA LEU A 289 4.35 9.97 23.87
C LEU A 289 5.88 9.76 23.85
N TYR A 290 6.59 10.68 23.22
CA TYR A 290 8.05 10.66 23.13
C TYR A 290 8.70 10.80 24.51
N TYR A 291 8.25 11.76 25.31
CA TYR A 291 8.68 11.98 26.69
C TYR A 291 8.51 10.73 27.55
N GLN A 292 7.37 10.05 27.45
CA GLN A 292 7.08 8.81 28.17
C GLN A 292 7.91 7.61 27.67
N ARG A 293 8.80 7.80 26.72
CA ARG A 293 9.65 6.77 26.08
C ARG A 293 8.84 5.65 25.40
N LYS A 294 7.62 5.94 24.98
CA LYS A 294 6.74 4.97 24.30
C LYS A 294 6.90 4.92 22.79
N ALA A 295 7.67 5.85 22.21
CA ALA A 295 7.90 5.91 20.77
C ALA A 295 9.13 5.10 20.31
N GLY A 296 9.56 4.09 21.08
CA GLY A 296 10.73 3.25 20.76
C GLY A 296 10.36 1.99 20.01
N LEU A 297 11.14 1.65 18.99
CA LEU A 297 10.94 0.46 18.15
C LEU A 297 11.11 -0.84 18.96
N SER A 298 12.06 -0.89 19.89
CA SER A 298 12.29 -2.06 20.75
C SER A 298 11.06 -2.42 21.56
N GLN A 299 10.40 -1.42 22.17
CA GLN A 299 9.18 -1.61 22.92
C GLN A 299 8.02 -2.10 22.05
N LEU A 300 7.93 -1.60 20.80
CA LEU A 300 6.95 -2.11 19.86
C LEU A 300 7.18 -3.59 19.54
N VAL A 301 8.43 -4.00 19.29
CA VAL A 301 8.78 -5.39 18.96
C VAL A 301 8.50 -6.35 20.11
N GLU A 302 8.55 -5.88 21.36
CA GLU A 302 8.21 -6.65 22.56
C GLU A 302 6.70 -6.85 22.73
N CYS A 303 5.86 -5.99 22.14
CA CYS A 303 4.41 -6.13 22.25
C CYS A 303 3.91 -7.41 21.55
N THR A 304 3.15 -8.21 22.29
CA THR A 304 2.55 -9.46 21.81
C THR A 304 1.02 -9.44 21.78
N THR A 305 0.40 -8.45 22.43
CA THR A 305 -1.07 -8.34 22.53
C THR A 305 -1.56 -6.95 22.11
N ILE A 306 -2.84 -6.91 21.74
CA ILE A 306 -3.53 -5.63 21.40
C ILE A 306 -3.52 -4.65 22.57
N ASP A 307 -3.66 -5.14 23.80
CA ASP A 307 -3.69 -4.25 24.98
C ASP A 307 -2.31 -3.66 25.29
N GLN A 308 -1.23 -4.39 25.04
CA GLN A 308 0.13 -3.85 25.10
C GLN A 308 0.34 -2.76 24.03
N LEU A 309 -0.11 -2.98 22.80
CA LEU A 309 -0.05 -1.97 21.73
C LEU A 309 -0.89 -0.73 22.06
N LYS A 310 -2.09 -0.89 22.61
CA LYS A 310 -2.91 0.23 23.09
C LYS A 310 -2.19 1.04 24.14
N THR A 311 -1.60 0.36 25.16
CA THR A 311 -0.86 1.00 26.23
C THR A 311 0.36 1.75 25.70
N LEU A 312 1.10 1.14 24.75
CA LEU A 312 2.26 1.75 24.12
C LEU A 312 1.89 3.03 23.34
N LEU A 313 0.81 2.99 22.56
CA LEU A 313 0.38 4.08 21.68
C LEU A 313 -0.53 5.10 22.39
N SER A 314 -0.98 4.81 23.59
CA SER A 314 -1.87 5.70 24.35
C SER A 314 -1.15 6.97 24.74
N SER A 315 -1.73 8.12 24.40
CA SER A 315 -1.19 9.43 24.69
C SER A 315 -2.30 10.44 24.95
N HIS A 316 -1.96 11.49 25.67
CA HIS A 316 -2.77 12.67 25.92
C HIS A 316 -1.94 13.94 25.69
N VAL A 317 -2.58 15.08 25.72
CA VAL A 317 -1.89 16.36 25.52
C VAL A 317 -1.10 16.76 26.78
N THR A 318 -0.15 17.69 26.63
CA THR A 318 0.53 18.34 27.74
C THR A 318 -0.42 19.34 28.45
N PRO A 319 -0.13 19.77 29.71
CA PRO A 319 -1.09 20.52 30.51
C PRO A 319 -1.69 21.77 29.86
N TYR A 320 -0.92 22.52 29.10
CA TYR A 320 -1.43 23.72 28.42
C TYR A 320 -2.58 23.37 27.46
N TRP A 321 -2.41 22.31 26.67
CA TRP A 321 -3.37 21.90 25.65
C TRP A 321 -4.62 21.22 26.22
N GLU A 322 -4.68 20.97 27.52
CA GLU A 322 -5.93 20.53 28.13
C GLU A 322 -7.03 21.59 27.99
N THR A 323 -6.65 22.89 28.02
CA THR A 323 -7.58 24.02 27.93
C THR A 323 -7.49 24.81 26.63
N HIS A 324 -6.63 24.42 25.68
CA HIS A 324 -6.42 25.13 24.42
C HIS A 324 -6.48 24.19 23.21
N TYR A 325 -6.90 24.70 22.05
CA TYR A 325 -6.83 24.04 20.75
C TYR A 325 -5.86 24.71 19.78
N THR A 326 -5.67 26.02 19.97
CA THR A 326 -4.61 26.84 19.36
C THR A 326 -4.11 27.79 20.46
N PHE A 327 -2.97 28.43 20.25
CA PHE A 327 -2.50 29.44 21.21
C PHE A 327 -3.55 30.54 21.40
N GLY A 328 -3.78 30.93 22.65
CA GLY A 328 -4.76 31.95 23.04
C GLY A 328 -6.23 31.50 23.01
N SER A 329 -6.58 30.31 22.51
CA SER A 329 -7.97 29.86 22.43
C SER A 329 -8.39 29.07 23.67
N LEU A 330 -8.90 29.74 24.70
CA LEU A 330 -9.35 29.07 25.93
C LEU A 330 -10.59 28.19 25.69
N SER A 331 -10.58 26.98 26.22
CA SER A 331 -11.66 26.00 26.15
C SER A 331 -11.85 25.29 27.51
N ALA A 332 -12.94 24.55 27.65
CA ALA A 332 -13.13 23.68 28.82
C ALA A 332 -12.00 22.64 28.91
N LYS A 333 -11.58 22.38 30.20
CA LYS A 333 -10.50 21.44 30.48
C LYS A 333 -10.84 20.02 29.99
N ASN A 334 -9.93 19.42 29.21
CA ASN A 334 -10.03 18.06 28.74
C ASN A 334 -8.63 17.53 28.44
N GLU A 335 -8.28 16.36 28.93
CA GLU A 335 -6.96 15.72 28.71
C GLU A 335 -6.70 15.34 27.25
N LYS A 336 -7.73 15.38 26.41
CA LYS A 336 -7.67 15.12 24.96
C LYS A 336 -6.86 13.87 24.61
N HIS A 337 -7.25 12.75 25.22
CA HIS A 337 -6.69 11.44 24.86
C HIS A 337 -6.95 11.08 23.41
N LEU A 338 -6.09 10.23 22.86
CA LEU A 338 -6.39 9.56 21.61
C LEU A 338 -7.65 8.71 21.77
N SER A 339 -8.63 8.92 20.87
CA SER A 339 -9.83 8.09 20.86
C SER A 339 -9.50 6.62 20.53
N TYR A 340 -10.37 5.71 20.95
CA TYR A 340 -10.24 4.29 20.59
C TYR A 340 -10.09 4.08 19.07
N GLY A 341 -10.88 4.82 18.26
CA GLY A 341 -10.77 4.77 16.79
C GLY A 341 -9.41 5.25 16.28
N SER A 342 -8.85 6.32 16.89
CA SER A 342 -7.51 6.80 16.53
C SER A 342 -6.43 5.78 16.91
N LEU A 343 -6.52 5.17 18.08
CA LEU A 343 -5.59 4.10 18.49
C LEU A 343 -5.67 2.89 17.55
N ASN A 344 -6.88 2.48 17.19
CA ASN A 344 -7.09 1.39 16.25
C ASN A 344 -6.41 1.68 14.88
N LEU A 345 -6.58 2.91 14.37
CA LEU A 345 -5.92 3.33 13.12
C LEU A 345 -4.40 3.36 13.24
N LEU A 346 -3.84 3.78 14.37
CA LEU A 346 -2.39 3.75 14.60
C LEU A 346 -1.86 2.31 14.68
N MET A 347 -2.59 1.39 15.32
CA MET A 347 -2.21 -0.02 15.35
C MET A 347 -2.20 -0.61 13.94
N ILE A 348 -3.27 -0.42 13.17
CA ILE A 348 -3.43 -0.96 11.80
C ILE A 348 -2.42 -0.35 10.83
N ASN A 349 -2.13 0.94 10.95
CA ASN A 349 -1.37 1.67 9.93
C ASN A 349 0.10 1.94 10.33
N THR A 350 0.46 1.75 11.61
CA THR A 350 1.84 1.96 12.10
C THR A 350 2.41 0.72 12.76
N ALA A 351 1.83 0.31 13.91
CA ALA A 351 2.45 -0.71 14.77
C ALA A 351 2.57 -2.06 14.06
N ILE A 352 1.48 -2.56 13.52
CA ILE A 352 1.44 -3.88 12.87
C ILE A 352 2.27 -3.92 11.58
N PRO A 353 2.17 -2.93 10.66
CA PRO A 353 3.08 -2.89 9.51
C PRO A 353 4.55 -2.77 9.89
N MET A 354 4.87 -2.06 10.97
CA MET A 354 6.24 -1.96 11.44
C MET A 354 6.76 -3.29 12.01
N LEU A 355 5.93 -4.04 12.76
CA LEU A 355 6.27 -5.39 13.22
C LEU A 355 6.57 -6.31 12.05
N PHE A 356 5.71 -6.31 11.03
CA PHE A 356 5.92 -7.11 9.82
C PHE A 356 7.20 -6.69 9.09
N ALA A 357 7.42 -5.39 8.90
CA ALA A 357 8.60 -4.87 8.21
C ALA A 357 9.92 -5.22 8.95
N VAL A 358 9.93 -5.13 10.28
CA VAL A 358 11.07 -5.57 11.11
C VAL A 358 11.28 -7.07 11.01
N GLY A 359 10.20 -7.85 11.01
CA GLY A 359 10.24 -9.31 10.81
C GLY A 359 10.90 -9.66 9.48
N ARG A 360 10.49 -9.04 8.39
CA ARG A 360 11.09 -9.22 7.06
C ARG A 360 12.56 -8.78 7.02
N HIS A 361 12.87 -7.63 7.61
CA HIS A 361 14.24 -7.11 7.63
C HIS A 361 15.21 -7.99 8.45
N ARG A 362 14.75 -8.49 9.60
CA ARG A 362 15.57 -9.31 10.51
C ARG A 362 15.45 -10.81 10.24
N GLN A 363 14.69 -11.22 9.22
CA GLN A 363 14.39 -12.62 8.90
C GLN A 363 13.78 -13.38 10.08
N LYS A 364 12.86 -12.73 10.81
CA LYS A 364 12.13 -13.29 11.96
C LYS A 364 10.67 -13.52 11.58
N GLU A 365 10.34 -14.74 11.14
CA GLU A 365 8.99 -15.12 10.72
C GLU A 365 7.97 -14.92 11.84
N GLU A 366 8.34 -15.19 13.09
CA GLU A 366 7.49 -14.99 14.26
C GLU A 366 6.91 -13.58 14.42
N LEU A 367 7.63 -12.54 13.95
CA LEU A 367 7.13 -11.17 13.94
C LEU A 367 6.14 -10.93 12.81
N CYS A 368 6.34 -11.59 11.68
CA CYS A 368 5.42 -11.53 10.55
C CYS A 368 4.10 -12.22 10.91
N ASP A 369 4.14 -13.42 11.47
CA ASP A 369 2.97 -14.17 11.91
C ASP A 369 2.18 -13.38 12.97
N ARG A 370 2.90 -12.82 13.96
CA ARG A 370 2.30 -11.95 14.98
C ARG A 370 1.57 -10.75 14.37
N ALA A 371 2.12 -10.17 13.32
CA ALA A 371 1.47 -9.03 12.65
C ALA A 371 0.13 -9.45 12.02
N PHE A 372 0.03 -10.63 11.41
CA PHE A 372 -1.23 -11.17 10.91
C PHE A 372 -2.21 -11.46 12.06
N ASP A 373 -1.77 -12.16 13.11
CA ASP A 373 -2.60 -12.50 14.26
C ASP A 373 -3.19 -11.26 14.94
N LEU A 374 -2.40 -10.19 15.07
CA LEU A 374 -2.86 -8.92 15.63
C LEU A 374 -3.87 -8.22 14.72
N LEU A 375 -3.71 -8.29 13.38
CA LEU A 375 -4.69 -7.74 12.44
C LEU A 375 -6.05 -8.45 12.55
N GLU A 376 -6.04 -9.77 12.74
CA GLU A 376 -7.28 -10.55 12.88
C GLU A 376 -8.02 -10.24 14.19
N GLN A 377 -7.32 -9.85 15.25
CA GLN A 377 -7.92 -9.50 16.53
C GLN A 377 -8.49 -8.07 16.57
N LEU A 378 -8.08 -7.19 15.66
CA LEU A 378 -8.55 -5.81 15.61
C LEU A 378 -9.88 -5.69 14.85
N LYS A 379 -10.72 -4.74 15.31
CA LYS A 379 -11.94 -4.38 14.57
C LYS A 379 -11.60 -3.77 13.21
N PRO A 380 -12.42 -4.07 12.18
CA PRO A 380 -12.22 -3.50 10.85
C PRO A 380 -12.32 -1.97 10.87
N GLU A 381 -11.68 -1.33 9.89
CA GLU A 381 -11.89 0.08 9.64
C GLU A 381 -13.33 0.33 9.18
N ASN A 382 -13.93 1.43 9.64
CA ASN A 382 -15.24 1.86 9.19
C ASN A 382 -15.12 3.10 8.30
N ASN A 383 -14.97 2.86 7.00
CA ASN A 383 -14.91 3.93 6.01
C ASN A 383 -15.81 3.60 4.79
N HIS A 384 -15.92 4.53 3.84
CA HIS A 384 -16.78 4.34 2.66
C HIS A 384 -16.37 3.15 1.78
N ILE A 385 -15.06 2.82 1.74
CA ILE A 385 -14.54 1.67 0.96
C ILE A 385 -15.08 0.37 1.54
N ILE A 386 -14.98 0.21 2.86
CA ILE A 386 -15.40 -1.01 3.53
C ILE A 386 -16.91 -1.19 3.43
N ARG A 387 -17.69 -0.11 3.65
CA ARG A 387 -19.15 -0.17 3.47
C ARG A 387 -19.56 -0.55 2.06
N MET A 388 -18.88 -0.06 1.04
CA MET A 388 -19.11 -0.43 -0.36
C MET A 388 -18.93 -1.94 -0.58
N TRP A 389 -17.83 -2.52 -0.07
CA TRP A 389 -17.56 -3.96 -0.22
C TRP A 389 -18.58 -4.82 0.55
N GLN A 390 -18.98 -4.38 1.74
CA GLN A 390 -20.03 -5.05 2.51
C GLN A 390 -21.39 -5.03 1.77
N GLN A 391 -21.73 -3.92 1.11
CA GLN A 391 -22.91 -3.82 0.25
C GLN A 391 -22.85 -4.77 -0.95
N CYS A 392 -21.68 -5.08 -1.45
CA CYS A 392 -21.49 -6.09 -2.50
C CYS A 392 -21.53 -7.54 -1.97
N GLY A 393 -21.64 -7.74 -0.64
CA GLY A 393 -21.76 -9.08 -0.04
C GLY A 393 -20.44 -9.69 0.47
N LEU A 394 -19.31 -8.95 0.46
CA LEU A 394 -18.09 -9.45 1.06
C LEU A 394 -18.12 -9.34 2.59
N PRO A 395 -17.78 -10.42 3.32
CA PRO A 395 -17.68 -10.37 4.78
C PRO A 395 -16.48 -9.54 5.21
N VAL A 396 -16.66 -8.75 6.29
CA VAL A 396 -15.58 -7.96 6.90
C VAL A 396 -15.67 -8.11 8.41
N MET A 397 -14.83 -8.98 8.96
CA MET A 397 -14.85 -9.35 10.37
C MET A 397 -13.69 -8.73 11.15
N SER A 398 -12.55 -8.51 10.49
CA SER A 398 -11.30 -8.09 11.12
C SER A 398 -10.67 -6.87 10.43
N ALA A 399 -9.64 -6.30 11.06
CA ALA A 399 -8.81 -5.29 10.42
C ALA A 399 -8.04 -5.87 9.23
N GLY A 400 -7.67 -7.16 9.26
CA GLY A 400 -7.08 -7.86 8.15
C GLY A 400 -7.94 -7.80 6.91
N ASP A 401 -9.24 -8.14 7.04
CA ASP A 401 -10.21 -8.04 5.95
C ASP A 401 -10.29 -6.61 5.40
N SER A 402 -10.40 -5.61 6.30
CA SER A 402 -10.50 -4.22 5.85
C SER A 402 -9.24 -3.75 5.11
N GLN A 403 -8.04 -4.19 5.53
CA GLN A 403 -6.79 -3.89 4.84
C GLN A 403 -6.69 -4.58 3.48
N ALA A 404 -7.13 -5.83 3.37
CA ALA A 404 -7.22 -6.57 2.11
C ALA A 404 -8.15 -5.85 1.10
N LEU A 405 -9.32 -5.41 1.54
CA LEU A 405 -10.29 -4.72 0.68
C LEU A 405 -9.84 -3.32 0.26
N ILE A 406 -9.08 -2.61 1.11
CA ILE A 406 -8.44 -1.36 0.74
C ILE A 406 -7.34 -1.61 -0.32
N GLN A 407 -6.58 -2.70 -0.17
CA GLN A 407 -5.58 -3.13 -1.16
C GLN A 407 -6.25 -3.44 -2.50
N LEU A 408 -7.30 -4.27 -2.47
CA LEU A 408 -8.08 -4.64 -3.65
C LEU A 408 -8.57 -3.39 -4.41
N LYS A 409 -9.17 -2.44 -3.68
CA LYS A 409 -9.63 -1.20 -4.31
C LYS A 409 -8.49 -0.44 -4.96
N LYS A 410 -7.45 -0.10 -4.20
CA LYS A 410 -6.41 0.84 -4.64
C LYS A 410 -5.48 0.28 -5.72
N GLU A 411 -5.12 -1.00 -5.60
CA GLU A 411 -4.10 -1.60 -6.45
C GLU A 411 -4.69 -2.36 -7.66
N TYR A 412 -5.97 -2.72 -7.60
CA TYR A 412 -6.63 -3.47 -8.67
C TYR A 412 -7.80 -2.68 -9.28
N CYS A 413 -8.81 -2.32 -8.48
CA CYS A 413 -10.03 -1.76 -9.02
C CYS A 413 -9.86 -0.33 -9.55
N ASP A 414 -9.16 0.56 -8.80
CA ASP A 414 -8.89 1.93 -9.23
C ASP A 414 -7.99 1.98 -10.48
N LYS A 415 -7.17 0.94 -10.68
CA LYS A 415 -6.27 0.78 -11.83
C LYS A 415 -6.90 -0.02 -12.98
N ARG A 416 -8.12 -0.51 -12.83
CA ARG A 416 -8.78 -1.42 -13.78
C ARG A 416 -7.95 -2.67 -14.10
N ASP A 417 -7.11 -3.13 -13.17
CA ASP A 417 -6.22 -4.28 -13.33
C ASP A 417 -6.95 -5.61 -13.06
N CYS A 418 -8.06 -5.81 -13.78
CA CYS A 418 -8.96 -6.95 -13.58
C CYS A 418 -8.31 -8.29 -14.00
N LEU A 419 -7.37 -8.26 -14.94
CA LEU A 419 -6.66 -9.45 -15.40
C LEU A 419 -5.71 -10.06 -14.35
N ARG A 420 -5.33 -9.29 -13.32
CA ARG A 420 -4.52 -9.78 -12.20
C ARG A 420 -5.35 -10.11 -10.96
N CYS A 421 -6.64 -9.80 -10.98
CA CYS A 421 -7.53 -9.94 -9.85
C CYS A 421 -8.19 -11.33 -9.84
N ARG A 422 -8.22 -12.00 -8.69
CA ARG A 422 -8.92 -13.29 -8.55
C ARG A 422 -10.43 -13.17 -8.79
N ILE A 423 -11.05 -12.09 -8.31
CA ILE A 423 -12.47 -11.83 -8.58
C ILE A 423 -12.69 -11.52 -10.07
N GLY A 424 -11.75 -10.79 -10.68
CA GLY A 424 -11.74 -10.56 -12.13
C GLY A 424 -11.67 -11.88 -12.92
N TYR A 425 -10.85 -12.83 -12.46
CA TYR A 425 -10.78 -14.17 -13.06
C TYR A 425 -12.14 -14.90 -13.01
N GLU A 426 -12.81 -14.92 -11.86
CA GLU A 426 -14.12 -15.56 -11.74
C GLU A 426 -15.18 -14.86 -12.62
N TYR A 427 -15.10 -13.52 -12.75
CA TYR A 427 -15.97 -12.76 -13.63
C TYR A 427 -15.76 -13.08 -15.10
N LEU A 428 -14.49 -13.11 -15.56
CA LEU A 428 -14.14 -13.33 -16.95
C LEU A 428 -14.54 -14.72 -17.44
N ARG A 429 -14.38 -15.74 -16.60
CA ARG A 429 -14.70 -17.12 -16.98
C ARG A 429 -16.18 -17.47 -16.90
N ALA A 430 -17.00 -16.64 -16.24
CA ALA A 430 -18.42 -16.90 -16.12
C ALA A 430 -19.08 -16.87 -17.51
N SER A 431 -19.64 -18.01 -17.92
CA SER A 431 -20.52 -18.08 -19.08
C SER A 431 -21.90 -17.55 -18.67
N ARG A 432 -22.28 -16.42 -19.21
CA ARG A 432 -23.62 -15.81 -19.01
C ARG A 432 -24.50 -16.07 -20.21
#